data_6ddd1dc3afcd0c49706b7c920f76b804
#
_entry.id   6ddd1dc3afcd0c49706b7c920f76b804
#
_cell.length_a   1.000
_cell.length_b   1.000
_cell.length_c   1.000
_cell.angle_alpha   90.00
_cell.angle_beta   90.00
_cell.angle_gamma   90.00
#
_symmetry.space_group_name_H-M   'P 1'
#
loop_
_entity.id
_entity.type
_entity.pdbx_description
1 polymer ?
#
loop_
_entity_poly.entity_id
_entity_poly.type
_entity_poly.pdbx_seq_one_letter_code
_entity_poly.pdbx_strand_id
1 'polypeptide(L)'
;KLLNELCRTSVKNKNYFAKATFDQVDPSIPYSGIIKAMRFLLGQIILEGPDSLLLWQHKLNDALKTNAHMIIDVIPELDTILHQKKHANQTTPSPSTLTFNLHFQTFIDVFTTNHLPLVLVLDDLQWADIESLSVLDYLLTENKNILIIVAYRENEIHSNLPVFNFISTIIQKICSKTSRQ
;
A
#
# COMPACT_ATOMS: atom_id res chain seq x y z
N LYS A 1 -3.51 9.99 -18.34
CA LYS A 1 -2.47 10.95 -18.79
C LYS A 1 -1.90 11.71 -17.59
N LEU A 2 -2.73 12.31 -16.71
CA LEU A 2 -2.31 13.04 -15.51
C LEU A 2 -1.53 12.14 -14.53
N LEU A 3 -2.02 10.94 -14.24
CA LEU A 3 -1.36 9.98 -13.35
C LEU A 3 0.06 9.63 -13.83
N ASN A 4 0.24 9.43 -15.16
CA ASN A 4 1.57 9.14 -15.70
C ASN A 4 2.54 10.32 -15.59
N GLU A 5 2.05 11.55 -15.64
CA GLU A 5 2.86 12.76 -15.44
C GLU A 5 3.31 12.89 -13.98
N LEU A 6 2.39 12.65 -13.04
CA LEU A 6 2.71 12.61 -11.60
C LEU A 6 3.75 11.52 -11.28
N CYS A 7 3.62 10.33 -11.88
CA CYS A 7 4.60 9.25 -11.76
C CYS A 7 6.00 9.71 -12.20
N ARG A 8 6.10 10.35 -13.39
CA ARG A 8 7.37 10.85 -13.91
C ARG A 8 8.00 11.90 -13.01
N THR A 9 7.19 12.78 -12.43
CA THR A 9 7.66 13.82 -11.51
C THR A 9 8.17 13.23 -10.20
N SER A 10 7.47 12.23 -9.66
CA SER A 10 7.89 11.53 -8.43
C SER A 10 9.21 10.81 -8.62
N VAL A 11 9.39 10.10 -9.74
CA VAL A 11 10.66 9.43 -10.09
C VAL A 11 11.80 10.43 -10.23
N LYS A 12 11.58 11.60 -10.87
CA LYS A 12 12.59 12.65 -10.97
C LYS A 12 13.04 13.19 -9.62
N ASN A 13 12.12 13.24 -8.66
CA ASN A 13 12.40 13.73 -7.31
C ASN A 13 12.90 12.65 -6.34
N LYS A 14 13.24 11.45 -6.85
CA LYS A 14 13.68 10.28 -6.06
C LYS A 14 12.66 9.85 -4.98
N ASN A 15 11.37 10.15 -5.18
CA ASN A 15 10.31 9.65 -4.31
C ASN A 15 9.99 8.21 -4.68
N TYR A 16 9.77 7.36 -3.69
CA TYR A 16 9.21 6.04 -3.95
C TYR A 16 7.75 6.16 -4.37
N PHE A 17 7.40 5.33 -5.31
CA PHE A 17 6.13 5.40 -5.99
C PHE A 17 5.53 4.00 -6.13
N ALA A 18 4.32 3.82 -5.65
CA ALA A 18 3.58 2.60 -5.79
C ALA A 18 2.35 2.83 -6.68
N LYS A 19 2.09 1.93 -7.61
CA LYS A 19 0.97 2.07 -8.55
C LYS A 19 0.25 0.74 -8.74
N ALA A 20 -1.08 0.79 -8.76
CA ALA A 20 -1.92 -0.33 -9.17
C ALA A 20 -3.21 0.14 -9.83
N THR A 21 -3.83 -0.79 -10.55
CA THR A 21 -5.20 -0.69 -11.04
C THR A 21 -5.98 -1.87 -10.48
N PHE A 22 -7.15 -1.60 -9.89
CA PHE A 22 -8.05 -2.66 -9.47
C PHE A 22 -8.74 -3.27 -10.68
N ASP A 23 -8.99 -4.58 -10.66
CA ASP A 23 -9.62 -5.31 -11.75
C ASP A 23 -11.02 -5.76 -11.37
N GLN A 24 -11.97 -5.59 -12.29
CA GLN A 24 -13.32 -6.10 -12.15
C GLN A 24 -13.38 -7.64 -12.07
N VAL A 25 -12.40 -8.32 -12.65
CA VAL A 25 -12.43 -9.77 -12.89
C VAL A 25 -12.16 -10.57 -11.61
N ASP A 26 -11.50 -9.98 -10.59
CA ASP A 26 -11.10 -10.72 -9.40
C ASP A 26 -11.23 -9.91 -8.09
N PRO A 27 -12.46 -9.47 -7.74
CA PRO A 27 -12.71 -8.80 -6.46
C PRO A 27 -12.63 -9.76 -5.25
N SER A 28 -12.43 -11.07 -5.50
CA SER A 28 -12.38 -12.10 -4.46
C SER A 28 -11.00 -12.28 -3.83
N ILE A 29 -9.93 -11.73 -4.43
CA ILE A 29 -8.59 -11.80 -3.86
C ILE A 29 -8.38 -10.64 -2.90
N PRO A 30 -8.27 -10.91 -1.59
CA PRO A 30 -8.02 -9.86 -0.60
C PRO A 30 -6.73 -9.11 -0.91
N TYR A 31 -6.74 -7.79 -0.71
CA TYR A 31 -5.59 -6.91 -0.91
C TYR A 31 -5.07 -6.84 -2.36
N SER A 32 -5.85 -7.24 -3.37
CA SER A 32 -5.36 -7.42 -4.73
C SER A 32 -4.68 -6.18 -5.31
N GLY A 33 -5.28 -5.01 -5.18
CA GLY A 33 -4.71 -3.73 -5.64
C GLY A 33 -3.48 -3.33 -4.82
N ILE A 34 -3.51 -3.54 -3.51
CA ILE A 34 -2.38 -3.24 -2.62
C ILE A 34 -1.17 -4.12 -2.96
N ILE A 35 -1.39 -5.42 -3.19
CA ILE A 35 -0.34 -6.36 -3.60
C ILE A 35 0.32 -5.88 -4.90
N LYS A 36 -0.47 -5.52 -5.92
CA LYS A 36 0.04 -5.00 -7.20
C LYS A 36 0.87 -3.73 -7.01
N ALA A 37 0.39 -2.79 -6.18
CA ALA A 37 1.11 -1.56 -5.89
C ALA A 37 2.46 -1.83 -5.19
N MET A 38 2.49 -2.76 -4.25
CA MET A 38 3.72 -3.12 -3.54
C MET A 38 4.69 -3.89 -4.43
N ARG A 39 4.22 -4.78 -5.29
CA ARG A 39 5.05 -5.41 -6.33
C ARG A 39 5.75 -4.38 -7.22
N PHE A 40 5.01 -3.35 -7.63
CA PHE A 40 5.57 -2.26 -8.42
C PHE A 40 6.65 -1.51 -7.64
N LEU A 41 6.43 -1.20 -6.36
CA LEU A 41 7.39 -0.55 -5.48
C LEU A 41 8.66 -1.39 -5.27
N LEU A 42 8.50 -2.68 -4.91
CA LEU A 42 9.62 -3.59 -4.69
C LEU A 42 10.44 -3.81 -5.97
N GLY A 43 9.77 -3.84 -7.13
CA GLY A 43 10.43 -3.90 -8.43
C GLY A 43 11.38 -2.72 -8.69
N GLN A 44 11.03 -1.50 -8.27
CA GLN A 44 11.92 -0.34 -8.36
C GLN A 44 13.18 -0.54 -7.52
N ILE A 45 13.04 -1.03 -6.29
CA ILE A 45 14.15 -1.28 -5.36
C ILE A 45 15.11 -2.32 -5.93
N ILE A 46 14.58 -3.40 -6.50
CA ILE A 46 15.40 -4.45 -7.11
C ILE A 46 16.23 -3.90 -8.29
N LEU A 47 15.66 -2.95 -9.04
CA LEU A 47 16.33 -2.33 -10.19
C LEU A 47 17.39 -1.27 -9.81
N GLU A 48 17.44 -0.81 -8.56
CA GLU A 48 18.45 0.16 -8.10
C GLU A 48 19.86 -0.44 -8.00
N GLY A 49 19.96 -1.77 -8.00
CA GLY A 49 21.25 -2.49 -7.95
C GLY A 49 21.56 -3.09 -6.58
N PRO A 50 22.64 -3.89 -6.50
CA PRO A 50 22.93 -4.74 -5.34
C PRO A 50 23.22 -3.96 -4.06
N ASP A 51 23.91 -2.83 -4.13
CA ASP A 51 24.25 -2.03 -2.95
C ASP A 51 23.01 -1.41 -2.31
N SER A 52 22.10 -0.89 -3.14
CA SER A 52 20.81 -0.38 -2.67
C SER A 52 19.93 -1.50 -2.09
N LEU A 53 19.94 -2.65 -2.75
CA LEU A 53 19.17 -3.81 -2.29
C LEU A 53 19.60 -4.27 -0.88
N LEU A 54 20.91 -4.32 -0.60
CA LEU A 54 21.44 -4.63 0.74
C LEU A 54 20.98 -3.62 1.78
N LEU A 55 20.98 -2.33 1.44
CA LEU A 55 20.49 -1.28 2.34
C LEU A 55 19.00 -1.46 2.65
N TRP A 56 18.18 -1.76 1.64
CA TRP A 56 16.75 -2.03 1.82
C TRP A 56 16.50 -3.30 2.62
N GLN A 57 17.28 -4.35 2.39
CA GLN A 57 17.21 -5.57 3.17
C GLN A 57 17.42 -5.31 4.67
N HIS A 58 18.44 -4.51 5.03
CA HIS A 58 18.67 -4.12 6.43
C HIS A 58 17.50 -3.32 7.00
N LYS A 59 17.06 -2.26 6.31
CA LYS A 59 15.95 -1.42 6.77
C LYS A 59 14.65 -2.21 7.00
N LEU A 60 14.30 -3.09 6.06
CA LEU A 60 13.10 -3.90 6.12
C LEU A 60 13.20 -4.95 7.23
N ASN A 61 14.34 -5.62 7.38
CA ASN A 61 14.56 -6.57 8.48
C ASN A 61 14.49 -5.89 9.85
N ASP A 62 15.07 -4.71 10.01
CA ASP A 62 15.04 -3.96 11.26
C ASP A 62 13.63 -3.50 11.63
N ALA A 63 12.84 -3.08 10.65
CA ALA A 63 11.48 -2.62 10.87
C ALA A 63 10.51 -3.79 11.13
N LEU A 64 10.55 -4.83 10.32
CA LEU A 64 9.58 -5.93 10.37
C LEU A 64 9.95 -7.01 11.38
N LYS A 65 11.24 -7.23 11.63
CA LYS A 65 11.75 -8.24 12.59
C LYS A 65 11.05 -9.60 12.41
N THR A 66 10.48 -10.14 13.47
CA THR A 66 9.77 -11.42 13.48
C THR A 66 8.43 -11.41 12.73
N ASN A 67 7.88 -10.23 12.42
CA ASN A 67 6.56 -10.08 11.81
C ASN A 67 6.60 -10.01 10.27
N ALA A 68 7.79 -10.10 9.67
CA ALA A 68 7.95 -10.06 8.21
C ALA A 68 7.13 -11.15 7.49
N HIS A 69 6.95 -12.33 8.11
CA HIS A 69 6.15 -13.41 7.54
C HIS A 69 4.71 -12.99 7.22
N MET A 70 4.08 -12.12 8.05
CA MET A 70 2.70 -11.65 7.81
C MET A 70 2.59 -10.84 6.52
N ILE A 71 3.62 -10.08 6.18
CA ILE A 71 3.65 -9.30 4.94
C ILE A 71 4.05 -10.19 3.76
N ILE A 72 4.98 -11.14 3.96
CA ILE A 72 5.43 -12.09 2.94
C ILE A 72 4.27 -13.01 2.50
N ASP A 73 3.39 -13.42 3.42
CA ASP A 73 2.22 -14.25 3.10
C ASP A 73 1.27 -13.55 2.12
N VAL A 74 1.21 -12.21 2.14
CA VAL A 74 0.38 -11.39 1.25
C VAL A 74 1.19 -10.89 0.05
N ILE A 75 2.46 -10.55 0.24
CA ILE A 75 3.37 -10.02 -0.79
C ILE A 75 4.62 -10.90 -0.87
N PRO A 76 4.55 -12.06 -1.55
CA PRO A 76 5.66 -13.02 -1.59
C PRO A 76 6.95 -12.47 -2.20
N GLU A 77 6.87 -11.44 -3.03
CA GLU A 77 8.03 -10.79 -3.63
C GLU A 77 8.98 -10.16 -2.60
N LEU A 78 8.46 -9.82 -1.42
CA LEU A 78 9.27 -9.31 -0.32
C LEU A 78 10.34 -10.33 0.15
N ASP A 79 10.03 -11.62 0.07
CA ASP A 79 10.98 -12.68 0.42
C ASP A 79 12.24 -12.68 -0.48
N THR A 80 12.10 -12.22 -1.73
CA THR A 80 13.23 -12.05 -2.66
C THR A 80 14.25 -11.03 -2.15
N ILE A 81 13.80 -10.03 -1.39
CA ILE A 81 14.66 -9.00 -0.79
C ILE A 81 15.20 -9.47 0.57
N LEU A 82 14.32 -10.02 1.40
CA LEU A 82 14.65 -10.35 2.78
C LEU A 82 15.47 -11.64 2.92
N HIS A 83 15.41 -12.56 1.93
CA HIS A 83 16.05 -13.88 1.96
C HIS A 83 15.75 -14.63 3.27
N GLN A 84 14.55 -14.47 3.81
CA GLN A 84 14.16 -15.20 5.00
C GLN A 84 14.01 -16.67 4.65
N LYS A 85 14.73 -17.54 5.37
CA LYS A 85 14.51 -18.97 5.27
C LYS A 85 13.04 -19.22 5.57
N LYS A 86 12.32 -19.82 4.62
CA LYS A 86 10.92 -20.24 4.83
C LYS A 86 10.88 -20.98 6.15
N HIS A 87 10.23 -20.41 7.14
CA HIS A 87 9.85 -21.16 8.33
C HIS A 87 8.75 -22.15 7.89
N ALA A 88 9.21 -23.30 7.39
CA ALA A 88 8.33 -24.42 7.13
C ALA A 88 7.67 -24.76 8.48
N ASN A 89 6.31 -24.79 8.49
CA ASN A 89 5.49 -25.33 9.58
C ASN A 89 5.14 -24.40 10.76
N GLN A 90 4.93 -23.12 10.57
CA GLN A 90 4.07 -22.44 11.52
C GLN A 90 2.70 -22.20 10.85
N THR A 91 1.73 -23.07 11.17
CA THR A 91 0.30 -22.78 10.99
C THR A 91 -0.09 -21.70 11.99
N THR A 92 0.36 -20.47 11.74
CA THR A 92 -0.15 -19.33 12.50
C THR A 92 -1.57 -19.05 12.00
N PRO A 93 -2.55 -18.85 12.90
CA PRO A 93 -3.86 -18.39 12.49
C PRO A 93 -3.71 -17.13 11.64
N SER A 94 -4.53 -16.99 10.59
CA SER A 94 -4.54 -15.75 9.79
C SER A 94 -4.67 -14.54 10.72
N PRO A 95 -3.78 -13.55 10.62
CA PRO A 95 -3.83 -12.38 11.49
C PRO A 95 -5.19 -11.67 11.35
N SER A 96 -5.67 -11.06 12.42
CA SER A 96 -6.83 -10.19 12.30
C SER A 96 -6.51 -9.04 11.34
N THR A 97 -7.52 -8.51 10.66
CA THR A 97 -7.36 -7.35 9.75
C THR A 97 -6.63 -6.20 10.42
N LEU A 98 -6.92 -5.92 11.70
CA LEU A 98 -6.25 -4.85 12.45
C LEU A 98 -4.76 -5.15 12.65
N THR A 99 -4.42 -6.38 13.00
CA THR A 99 -3.01 -6.80 13.18
C THR A 99 -2.24 -6.69 11.85
N PHE A 100 -2.85 -7.11 10.76
CA PHE A 100 -2.26 -6.96 9.43
C PHE A 100 -2.03 -5.49 9.08
N ASN A 101 -3.04 -4.62 9.25
CA ASN A 101 -2.95 -3.19 8.94
C ASN A 101 -1.82 -2.51 9.71
N LEU A 102 -1.63 -2.84 10.99
CA LEU A 102 -0.53 -2.32 11.81
C LEU A 102 0.86 -2.72 11.26
N HIS A 103 1.04 -3.99 10.92
CA HIS A 103 2.31 -4.46 10.36
C HIS A 103 2.53 -3.94 8.94
N PHE A 104 1.46 -3.80 8.16
CA PHE A 104 1.52 -3.19 6.84
C PHE A 104 1.90 -1.70 6.91
N GLN A 105 1.38 -0.95 7.89
CA GLN A 105 1.83 0.41 8.14
C GLN A 105 3.33 0.45 8.44
N THR A 106 3.81 -0.42 9.36
CA THR A 106 5.24 -0.50 9.67
C THR A 106 6.09 -0.78 8.42
N PHE A 107 5.61 -1.65 7.53
CA PHE A 107 6.23 -1.90 6.24
C PHE A 107 6.26 -0.65 5.35
N ILE A 108 5.15 0.07 5.23
CA ILE A 108 5.06 1.30 4.44
C ILE A 108 5.95 2.41 4.99
N ASP A 109 6.07 2.54 6.32
CA ASP A 109 6.87 3.57 6.97
C ASP A 109 8.36 3.47 6.61
N VAL A 110 8.85 2.29 6.23
CA VAL A 110 10.24 2.11 5.76
C VAL A 110 10.53 2.90 4.49
N PHE A 111 9.51 3.11 3.63
CA PHE A 111 9.63 3.82 2.35
C PHE A 111 9.33 5.32 2.47
N THR A 112 8.96 5.77 3.66
CA THR A 112 8.62 7.17 3.91
C THR A 112 9.75 7.86 4.66
N THR A 113 10.01 9.11 4.33
CA THR A 113 10.90 9.98 5.09
C THR A 113 10.20 11.31 5.37
N ASN A 114 10.71 12.09 6.35
CA ASN A 114 10.12 13.40 6.68
C ASN A 114 10.09 14.39 5.51
N HIS A 115 10.89 14.16 4.48
CA HIS A 115 11.01 15.06 3.33
C HIS A 115 10.51 14.45 2.02
N LEU A 116 10.34 13.13 1.96
CA LEU A 116 9.98 12.41 0.75
C LEU A 116 8.85 11.42 1.06
N PRO A 117 7.58 11.80 0.83
CA PRO A 117 6.46 10.91 1.05
C PRO A 117 6.46 9.76 0.04
N LEU A 118 5.96 8.59 0.45
CA LEU A 118 5.57 7.55 -0.48
C LEU A 118 4.34 8.02 -1.26
N VAL A 119 4.39 7.95 -2.58
CA VAL A 119 3.24 8.24 -3.45
C VAL A 119 2.57 6.94 -3.86
N LEU A 120 1.34 6.74 -3.43
CA LEU A 120 0.51 5.58 -3.77
C LEU A 120 -0.59 6.01 -4.75
N VAL A 121 -0.59 5.44 -5.95
CA VAL A 121 -1.58 5.74 -7.00
C VAL A 121 -2.41 4.51 -7.28
N LEU A 122 -3.72 4.63 -7.10
CA LEU A 122 -4.69 3.57 -7.28
C LEU A 122 -5.73 3.98 -8.32
N ASP A 123 -5.83 3.21 -9.38
CA ASP A 123 -6.78 3.44 -10.46
C ASP A 123 -7.94 2.43 -10.39
N ASP A 124 -9.09 2.82 -10.93
CA ASP A 124 -10.33 2.03 -10.92
C ASP A 124 -10.76 1.57 -9.51
N LEU A 125 -10.72 2.49 -8.53
CA LEU A 125 -11.03 2.19 -7.12
C LEU A 125 -12.43 1.60 -6.89
N GLN A 126 -13.37 1.77 -7.82
CA GLN A 126 -14.71 1.17 -7.74
C GLN A 126 -14.68 -0.37 -7.66
N TRP A 127 -13.58 -1.00 -8.06
CA TRP A 127 -13.36 -2.45 -8.01
C TRP A 127 -12.52 -2.90 -6.80
N ALA A 128 -12.26 -2.01 -5.84
CA ALA A 128 -11.47 -2.34 -4.67
C ALA A 128 -12.19 -3.33 -3.74
N ASP A 129 -11.45 -4.32 -3.27
CA ASP A 129 -11.87 -5.24 -2.23
C ASP A 129 -11.94 -4.56 -0.85
N ILE A 130 -12.73 -5.12 0.06
CA ILE A 130 -12.98 -4.54 1.40
C ILE A 130 -11.68 -4.46 2.20
N GLU A 131 -10.82 -5.44 2.08
CA GLU A 131 -9.54 -5.53 2.78
C GLU A 131 -8.59 -4.43 2.32
N SER A 132 -8.52 -4.18 1.00
CA SER A 132 -7.76 -3.06 0.44
C SER A 132 -8.28 -1.71 0.95
N LEU A 133 -9.60 -1.50 0.98
CA LEU A 133 -10.20 -0.27 1.51
C LEU A 133 -9.90 -0.09 3.01
N SER A 134 -9.89 -1.17 3.80
CA SER A 134 -9.52 -1.14 5.21
C SER A 134 -8.07 -0.70 5.43
N VAL A 135 -7.12 -1.23 4.64
CA VAL A 135 -5.72 -0.80 4.67
C VAL A 135 -5.60 0.68 4.32
N LEU A 136 -6.29 1.14 3.28
CA LEU A 136 -6.25 2.54 2.85
C LEU A 136 -6.81 3.49 3.93
N ASP A 137 -7.93 3.14 4.56
CA ASP A 137 -8.49 3.96 5.66
C ASP A 137 -7.53 4.04 6.84
N TYR A 138 -6.88 2.92 7.18
CA TYR A 138 -5.89 2.86 8.23
C TYR A 138 -4.67 3.75 7.91
N LEU A 139 -4.11 3.64 6.70
CA LEU A 139 -2.97 4.46 6.26
C LEU A 139 -3.29 5.95 6.24
N LEU A 140 -4.48 6.33 5.80
CA LEU A 140 -4.93 7.73 5.78
C LEU A 140 -5.11 8.33 7.19
N THR A 141 -5.39 7.48 8.17
CA THR A 141 -5.61 7.91 9.56
C THR A 141 -4.30 8.03 10.32
N GLU A 142 -3.42 7.05 10.18
CA GLU A 142 -2.25 6.87 11.04
C GLU A 142 -0.94 7.35 10.39
N ASN A 143 -0.83 7.33 9.05
CA ASN A 143 0.39 7.69 8.34
C ASN A 143 0.34 9.13 7.81
N LYS A 144 1.31 9.96 8.21
CA LYS A 144 1.41 11.37 7.81
C LYS A 144 2.30 11.59 6.58
N ASN A 145 3.11 10.61 6.21
CA ASN A 145 4.13 10.73 5.15
C ASN A 145 3.77 9.91 3.91
N ILE A 146 2.49 9.76 3.62
CA ILE A 146 1.99 9.09 2.43
C ILE A 146 1.07 10.04 1.65
N LEU A 147 1.23 10.09 0.33
CA LEU A 147 0.29 10.74 -0.57
C LEU A 147 -0.48 9.65 -1.32
N ILE A 148 -1.77 9.53 -1.05
CA ILE A 148 -2.64 8.58 -1.73
C ILE A 148 -3.44 9.32 -2.80
N ILE A 149 -3.29 8.89 -4.05
CA ILE A 149 -4.03 9.41 -5.20
C ILE A 149 -4.92 8.28 -5.71
N VAL A 150 -6.21 8.51 -5.74
CA VAL A 150 -7.18 7.55 -6.25
C VAL A 150 -7.90 8.10 -7.46
N ALA A 151 -8.17 7.22 -8.43
CA ALA A 151 -9.06 7.51 -9.54
C ALA A 151 -10.19 6.46 -9.56
N TYR A 152 -11.39 6.92 -9.89
CA TYR A 152 -12.57 6.06 -9.99
C TYR A 152 -13.57 6.64 -10.99
N ARG A 153 -14.50 5.80 -11.43
CA ARG A 153 -15.60 6.20 -12.30
C ARG A 153 -16.86 6.38 -11.47
N GLU A 154 -17.34 7.61 -11.38
CA GLU A 154 -18.50 7.96 -10.56
C GLU A 154 -19.76 7.21 -10.98
N ASN A 155 -19.97 6.99 -12.27
CA ASN A 155 -21.13 6.25 -12.82
C ASN A 155 -21.12 4.76 -12.49
N GLU A 156 -19.99 4.19 -12.05
CA GLU A 156 -19.86 2.80 -11.64
C GLU A 156 -19.94 2.62 -10.11
N ILE A 157 -20.03 3.72 -9.33
CA ILE A 157 -20.17 3.67 -7.88
C ILE A 157 -21.64 3.77 -7.49
N HIS A 158 -22.14 2.71 -6.87
CA HIS A 158 -23.49 2.66 -6.32
C HIS A 158 -23.46 2.68 -4.79
N SER A 159 -24.54 3.16 -4.15
CA SER A 159 -24.60 3.33 -2.69
C SER A 159 -24.44 2.03 -1.87
N ASN A 160 -24.63 0.88 -2.50
CA ASN A 160 -24.44 -0.43 -1.88
C ASN A 160 -23.01 -0.96 -1.94
N LEU A 161 -22.09 -0.27 -2.65
CA LEU A 161 -20.70 -0.70 -2.76
C LEU A 161 -19.86 -0.22 -1.55
N PRO A 162 -18.94 -1.05 -1.03
CA PRO A 162 -18.04 -0.65 0.06
C PRO A 162 -17.25 0.63 -0.24
N VAL A 163 -16.85 0.83 -1.49
CA VAL A 163 -16.10 2.01 -1.94
C VAL A 163 -16.90 3.31 -1.76
N PHE A 164 -18.22 3.28 -1.89
CA PHE A 164 -19.07 4.45 -1.65
C PHE A 164 -18.95 4.93 -0.20
N ASN A 165 -19.05 4.02 0.75
CA ASN A 165 -18.91 4.33 2.17
C ASN A 165 -17.49 4.82 2.49
N PHE A 166 -16.47 4.22 1.90
CA PHE A 166 -15.07 4.62 2.05
C PHE A 166 -14.85 6.07 1.58
N ILE A 167 -15.26 6.41 0.36
CA ILE A 167 -15.12 7.77 -0.20
C ILE A 167 -15.90 8.79 0.65
N SER A 168 -17.14 8.47 1.02
CA SER A 168 -17.98 9.35 1.84
C SER A 168 -17.35 9.64 3.21
N THR A 169 -16.77 8.62 3.85
CA THR A 169 -16.07 8.75 5.13
C THR A 169 -14.83 9.65 4.99
N ILE A 170 -14.04 9.48 3.94
CA ILE A 170 -12.85 10.30 3.70
C ILE A 170 -13.23 11.76 3.47
N ILE A 171 -14.24 12.03 2.66
CA ILE A 171 -14.73 13.39 2.42
C ILE A 171 -15.17 14.05 3.74
N GLN A 172 -15.92 13.33 4.58
CA GLN A 172 -16.32 13.83 5.89
C GLN A 172 -15.12 14.12 6.81
N LYS A 173 -14.11 13.23 6.85
CA LYS A 173 -12.88 13.44 7.63
C LYS A 173 -12.12 14.69 7.18
N ILE A 174 -12.05 14.96 5.86
CA ILE A 174 -11.39 16.15 5.30
C ILE A 174 -12.17 17.40 5.66
N CYS A 175 -13.48 17.45 5.42
CA CYS A 175 -14.33 18.58 5.72
C CYS A 175 -14.29 18.95 7.22
N SER A 176 -14.31 17.97 8.11
CA SER A 176 -14.25 18.21 9.56
C SER A 176 -12.91 18.78 10.04
N LYS A 177 -11.80 18.47 9.36
CA LYS A 177 -10.46 19.04 9.65
C LYS A 177 -10.35 20.50 9.17
N THR A 178 -10.93 20.83 8.01
CA THR A 178 -10.90 22.19 7.44
C THR A 178 -11.77 23.17 8.22
N SER A 179 -12.84 22.71 8.88
CA SER A 179 -13.74 23.55 9.69
C SER A 179 -13.18 23.91 11.08
N ARG A 180 -11.99 23.41 11.45
CA ARG A 180 -11.34 23.67 12.75
C ARG A 180 -10.13 24.61 12.66
N GLN A 181 -9.84 25.13 11.49
CA GLN A 181 -8.86 26.19 11.23
C GLN A 181 -9.58 27.53 11.01
#